data_b42991a4f04c9cbd947bbfa62d4ad554
#
_entry.id   b42991a4f04c9cbd947bbfa62d4ad554
#
_cell.length_a   1.000
_cell.length_b   1.000
_cell.length_c   1.000
_cell.angle_alpha   90.00
_cell.angle_beta   90.00
_cell.angle_gamma   90.00
#
_symmetry.space_group_name_H-M   'P 1'
#
loop_
_entity.id
_entity.type
_entity.pdbx_description
1 polymer ?
#
loop_
_entity_poly.entity_id
_entity_poly.type
_entity_poly.pdbx_seq_one_letter_code
_entity_poly.pdbx_strand_id
1 'polypeptide(L)'
;LPIYQAKTSGQNAINSANPNTTVKRMAREAIENKVTSQIQQINANNKATNEEKETAINNVYAHKQEALNNVTNAHSNSDVKNVQQDGVNTINLDQPNAIKKDQAILELSQKAQERKATLNQTPDATDEEKNAANTKVDQALNDGIQQINRSTSNNDVDNAKTNATQTIDNINVDVLKKPQAKEEIASKVNDKQREITNDNEGTTEEKQSAIESVNQAKVE
;
A
#
# COMPACT_ATOMS: atom_id res chain seq x y z
N LEU A 1 4.86 -66.52 54.75
CA LEU A 1 5.16 -65.06 54.71
C LEU A 1 5.87 -64.64 53.42
N PRO A 2 6.97 -65.33 52.95
CA PRO A 2 7.66 -64.87 51.70
C PRO A 2 6.77 -64.96 50.44
N ILE A 3 5.97 -66.00 50.28
CA ILE A 3 5.08 -66.21 49.12
C ILE A 3 3.94 -65.15 49.09
N TYR A 4 3.39 -64.84 50.26
CA TYR A 4 2.34 -63.82 50.36
C TYR A 4 2.90 -62.41 50.01
N GLN A 5 4.10 -62.09 50.50
CA GLN A 5 4.74 -60.82 50.16
C GLN A 5 5.11 -60.73 48.67
N ALA A 6 5.63 -61.81 48.07
CA ALA A 6 5.95 -61.88 46.64
C ALA A 6 4.67 -61.72 45.80
N LYS A 7 3.56 -62.35 46.22
CA LYS A 7 2.24 -62.19 45.56
C LYS A 7 1.77 -60.73 45.60
N THR A 8 1.82 -60.12 46.80
CA THR A 8 1.38 -58.73 46.97
C THR A 8 2.23 -57.77 46.18
N SER A 9 3.58 -57.93 46.22
CA SER A 9 4.52 -57.12 45.43
C SER A 9 4.29 -57.28 43.94
N GLY A 10 4.05 -58.51 43.45
CA GLY A 10 3.75 -58.78 42.05
C GLY A 10 2.41 -58.14 41.62
N GLN A 11 1.38 -58.27 42.45
CA GLN A 11 0.07 -57.61 42.16
C GLN A 11 0.21 -56.09 42.14
N ASN A 12 0.95 -55.48 43.05
CA ASN A 12 1.20 -54.05 43.09
C ASN A 12 1.97 -53.56 41.84
N ALA A 13 3.02 -54.30 41.43
CA ALA A 13 3.79 -54.02 40.24
C ALA A 13 2.92 -54.08 38.97
N ILE A 14 2.07 -55.10 38.85
CA ILE A 14 1.13 -55.26 37.74
C ILE A 14 0.13 -54.11 37.73
N ASN A 15 -0.47 -53.77 38.86
CA ASN A 15 -1.46 -52.69 38.98
C ASN A 15 -0.86 -51.30 38.73
N SER A 16 0.45 -51.12 38.95
CA SER A 16 1.17 -49.88 38.72
C SER A 16 1.69 -49.73 37.29
N ALA A 17 1.61 -50.79 36.47
CA ALA A 17 2.04 -50.78 35.08
C ALA A 17 1.03 -50.00 34.22
N ASN A 18 1.41 -48.80 33.82
CA ASN A 18 0.60 -47.91 32.96
C ASN A 18 1.38 -47.53 31.70
N PRO A 19 0.71 -47.33 30.60
CA PRO A 19 1.39 -46.85 29.40
C PRO A 19 2.01 -45.46 29.60
N ASN A 20 3.21 -45.24 29.02
CA ASN A 20 3.81 -43.92 28.98
C ASN A 20 3.14 -43.07 27.89
N THR A 21 2.42 -42.02 28.30
CA THR A 21 1.68 -41.14 27.39
C THR A 21 2.47 -39.91 26.94
N THR A 22 3.78 -39.87 27.18
CA THR A 22 4.66 -38.70 26.93
C THR A 22 4.76 -38.33 25.46
N VAL A 23 4.81 -39.30 24.55
CA VAL A 23 5.06 -39.08 23.12
C VAL A 23 3.98 -38.20 22.48
N LYS A 24 2.71 -38.54 22.63
CA LYS A 24 1.60 -37.72 22.10
C LYS A 24 1.49 -36.38 22.80
N ARG A 25 1.77 -36.32 24.11
CA ARG A 25 1.80 -35.03 24.82
C ARG A 25 2.85 -34.09 24.29
N MET A 26 4.07 -34.58 24.09
CA MET A 26 5.19 -33.77 23.52
C MET A 26 4.87 -33.31 22.07
N ALA A 27 4.24 -34.18 21.28
CA ALA A 27 3.83 -33.82 19.93
C ALA A 27 2.79 -32.68 19.93
N ARG A 28 1.80 -32.74 20.84
CA ARG A 28 0.83 -31.63 21.00
C ARG A 28 1.48 -30.35 21.45
N GLU A 29 2.41 -30.41 22.42
CA GLU A 29 3.17 -29.24 22.86
C GLU A 29 3.99 -28.61 21.73
N ALA A 30 4.63 -29.42 20.89
CA ALA A 30 5.36 -28.92 19.72
C ALA A 30 4.44 -28.21 18.71
N ILE A 31 3.25 -28.75 18.47
CA ILE A 31 2.25 -28.11 17.60
C ILE A 31 1.77 -26.80 18.21
N GLU A 32 1.43 -26.76 19.50
CA GLU A 32 1.01 -25.54 20.21
C GLU A 32 2.10 -24.45 20.18
N ASN A 33 3.35 -24.82 20.41
CA ASN A 33 4.48 -23.91 20.35
C ASN A 33 4.64 -23.32 18.94
N LYS A 34 4.45 -24.15 17.90
CA LYS A 34 4.48 -23.67 16.51
C LYS A 34 3.33 -22.72 16.20
N VAL A 35 2.12 -23.01 16.67
CA VAL A 35 0.95 -22.11 16.54
C VAL A 35 1.26 -20.75 17.16
N THR A 36 1.76 -20.73 18.38
CA THR A 36 2.10 -19.48 19.08
C THR A 36 3.14 -18.66 18.29
N SER A 37 4.23 -19.30 17.86
CA SER A 37 5.29 -18.60 17.09
C SER A 37 4.80 -18.13 15.73
N GLN A 38 3.95 -18.90 15.06
CA GLN A 38 3.39 -18.55 13.75
C GLN A 38 2.44 -17.36 13.85
N ILE A 39 1.57 -17.32 14.85
CA ILE A 39 0.68 -16.17 15.10
C ILE A 39 1.49 -14.91 15.41
N GLN A 40 2.58 -15.02 16.17
CA GLN A 40 3.48 -13.88 16.40
C GLN A 40 4.10 -13.36 15.10
N GLN A 41 4.55 -14.23 14.21
CA GLN A 41 5.09 -13.84 12.90
C GLN A 41 4.03 -13.18 12.02
N ILE A 42 2.80 -13.73 11.98
CA ILE A 42 1.68 -13.14 11.24
C ILE A 42 1.38 -11.74 11.77
N ASN A 43 1.28 -11.58 13.09
CA ASN A 43 1.00 -10.27 13.72
C ASN A 43 2.11 -9.24 13.48
N ALA A 44 3.36 -9.67 13.37
CA ALA A 44 4.50 -8.81 13.09
C ALA A 44 4.61 -8.38 11.61
N ASN A 45 3.80 -8.93 10.71
CA ASN A 45 3.83 -8.59 9.29
C ASN A 45 3.15 -7.23 9.04
N ASN A 46 3.94 -6.18 8.91
CA ASN A 46 3.44 -4.81 8.69
C ASN A 46 2.91 -4.54 7.27
N LYS A 47 3.15 -5.45 6.32
CA LYS A 47 2.61 -5.34 4.95
C LYS A 47 1.15 -5.77 4.88
N ALA A 48 0.71 -6.64 5.79
CA ALA A 48 -0.65 -7.15 5.83
C ALA A 48 -1.57 -6.26 6.66
N THR A 49 -2.82 -6.17 6.24
CA THR A 49 -3.90 -5.58 7.02
C THR A 49 -4.36 -6.54 8.14
N ASN A 50 -5.10 -6.01 9.11
CA ASN A 50 -5.66 -6.82 10.21
C ASN A 50 -6.55 -7.95 9.65
N GLU A 51 -7.34 -7.67 8.62
CA GLU A 51 -8.24 -8.65 8.00
C GLU A 51 -7.46 -9.77 7.27
N GLU A 52 -6.37 -9.42 6.60
CA GLU A 52 -5.48 -10.39 5.96
C GLU A 52 -4.77 -11.27 7.00
N LYS A 53 -4.34 -10.67 8.14
CA LYS A 53 -3.76 -11.38 9.28
C LYS A 53 -4.77 -12.32 9.94
N GLU A 54 -5.99 -11.85 10.15
CA GLU A 54 -7.08 -12.66 10.74
C GLU A 54 -7.36 -13.90 9.89
N THR A 55 -7.43 -13.75 8.57
CA THR A 55 -7.59 -14.88 7.64
C THR A 55 -6.45 -15.91 7.80
N ALA A 56 -5.20 -15.45 7.87
CA ALA A 56 -4.05 -16.33 8.09
C ALA A 56 -4.09 -17.02 9.46
N ILE A 57 -4.46 -16.31 10.52
CA ILE A 57 -4.59 -16.86 11.87
C ILE A 57 -5.70 -17.92 11.91
N ASN A 58 -6.81 -17.70 11.23
CA ASN A 58 -7.89 -18.70 11.12
C ASN A 58 -7.39 -19.99 10.44
N ASN A 59 -6.54 -19.88 9.42
CA ASN A 59 -5.90 -21.04 8.80
C ASN A 59 -4.96 -21.76 9.77
N VAL A 60 -4.17 -21.04 10.57
CA VAL A 60 -3.32 -21.61 11.62
C VAL A 60 -4.16 -22.45 12.58
N TYR A 61 -5.30 -21.93 13.04
CA TYR A 61 -6.18 -22.69 13.95
C TYR A 61 -6.83 -23.90 13.29
N ALA A 62 -7.21 -23.81 12.03
CA ALA A 62 -7.72 -24.96 11.28
C ALA A 62 -6.67 -26.07 11.13
N HIS A 63 -5.45 -25.72 10.74
CA HIS A 63 -4.32 -26.66 10.61
C HIS A 63 -3.88 -27.22 11.97
N LYS A 64 -3.92 -26.41 13.04
CA LYS A 64 -3.74 -26.89 14.41
C LYS A 64 -4.72 -28.00 14.76
N GLN A 65 -6.03 -27.77 14.50
CA GLN A 65 -7.06 -28.74 14.83
C GLN A 65 -6.86 -30.05 14.07
N GLU A 66 -6.51 -29.98 12.80
CA GLU A 66 -6.18 -31.14 11.97
C GLU A 66 -4.96 -31.89 12.52
N ALA A 67 -3.88 -31.16 12.83
CA ALA A 67 -2.65 -31.76 13.38
C ALA A 67 -2.91 -32.46 14.73
N LEU A 68 -3.67 -31.85 15.63
CA LEU A 68 -4.02 -32.45 16.92
C LEU A 68 -4.89 -33.71 16.76
N ASN A 69 -5.84 -33.72 15.81
CA ASN A 69 -6.62 -34.90 15.47
C ASN A 69 -5.74 -36.02 14.93
N ASN A 70 -4.78 -35.69 14.06
CA ASN A 70 -3.83 -36.68 13.51
C ASN A 70 -2.95 -37.29 14.61
N VAL A 71 -2.49 -36.49 15.59
CA VAL A 71 -1.78 -37.01 16.77
C VAL A 71 -2.65 -37.95 17.60
N THR A 72 -3.92 -37.59 17.77
CA THR A 72 -4.86 -38.43 18.52
C THR A 72 -5.04 -39.79 17.84
N ASN A 73 -5.17 -39.84 16.54
CA ASN A 73 -5.42 -41.03 15.74
C ASN A 73 -4.15 -41.82 15.39
N ALA A 74 -2.96 -41.33 15.66
CA ALA A 74 -1.70 -42.05 15.42
C ALA A 74 -1.56 -43.24 16.35
N HIS A 75 -1.08 -44.37 15.86
CA HIS A 75 -1.01 -45.64 16.62
C HIS A 75 0.41 -46.00 17.05
N SER A 76 1.45 -45.50 16.38
CA SER A 76 2.84 -45.79 16.74
C SER A 76 3.59 -44.50 17.05
N ASN A 77 4.76 -44.60 17.72
CA ASN A 77 5.64 -43.49 17.98
C ASN A 77 6.16 -42.88 16.64
N SER A 78 6.37 -43.69 15.62
CA SER A 78 6.75 -43.23 14.28
C SER A 78 5.63 -42.41 13.63
N ASP A 79 4.39 -42.91 13.72
CA ASP A 79 3.23 -42.18 13.18
C ASP A 79 3.05 -40.84 13.91
N VAL A 80 3.17 -40.81 15.25
CA VAL A 80 3.10 -39.55 16.03
C VAL A 80 4.14 -38.56 15.57
N LYS A 81 5.39 -39.00 15.38
CA LYS A 81 6.47 -38.13 14.90
C LYS A 81 6.20 -37.58 13.51
N ASN A 82 5.70 -38.41 12.59
CA ASN A 82 5.40 -38.00 11.22
C ASN A 82 4.27 -36.95 11.19
N VAL A 83 3.13 -37.23 11.87
CA VAL A 83 2.00 -36.28 11.88
C VAL A 83 2.32 -34.98 12.62
N GLN A 84 3.17 -35.05 13.66
CA GLN A 84 3.70 -33.84 14.32
C GLN A 84 4.50 -32.98 13.33
N GLN A 85 5.43 -33.57 12.60
CA GLN A 85 6.27 -32.87 11.65
C GLN A 85 5.43 -32.27 10.50
N ASP A 86 4.49 -33.06 9.96
CA ASP A 86 3.58 -32.59 8.92
C ASP A 86 2.73 -31.40 9.41
N GLY A 87 2.18 -31.50 10.61
CA GLY A 87 1.41 -30.43 11.22
C GLY A 87 2.22 -29.15 11.44
N VAL A 88 3.44 -29.26 11.97
CA VAL A 88 4.35 -28.13 12.15
C VAL A 88 4.72 -27.51 10.82
N ASN A 89 5.00 -28.32 9.80
CA ASN A 89 5.34 -27.83 8.45
C ASN A 89 4.16 -27.10 7.81
N THR A 90 2.95 -27.64 7.92
CA THR A 90 1.73 -27.03 7.38
C THR A 90 1.47 -25.68 8.04
N ILE A 91 1.51 -25.60 9.37
CA ILE A 91 1.33 -24.34 10.11
C ILE A 91 2.41 -23.33 9.74
N ASN A 92 3.63 -23.79 9.49
CA ASN A 92 4.74 -22.90 9.09
C ASN A 92 4.49 -22.18 7.76
N LEU A 93 3.66 -22.72 6.88
CA LEU A 93 3.30 -22.12 5.58
C LEU A 93 2.17 -21.09 5.69
N ASP A 94 1.48 -21.01 6.82
CA ASP A 94 0.40 -20.05 7.03
C ASP A 94 0.96 -18.63 7.17
N GLN A 95 0.74 -17.83 6.14
CA GLN A 95 1.15 -16.44 6.07
C GLN A 95 0.00 -15.59 5.52
N PRO A 96 -0.10 -14.31 5.90
CA PRO A 96 -1.07 -13.42 5.28
C PRO A 96 -0.79 -13.26 3.79
N ASN A 97 -1.84 -13.29 2.97
CA ASN A 97 -1.75 -12.82 1.59
C ASN A 97 -1.85 -11.28 1.59
N ALA A 98 -0.71 -10.63 1.78
CA ALA A 98 -0.60 -9.19 1.97
C ALA A 98 -0.63 -8.43 0.63
N ILE A 99 -1.79 -8.34 0.00
CA ILE A 99 -1.99 -7.73 -1.31
C ILE A 99 -2.73 -6.39 -1.27
N LYS A 100 -3.50 -6.12 -0.21
CA LYS A 100 -4.38 -4.93 -0.14
C LYS A 100 -3.62 -3.62 -0.29
N LYS A 101 -2.53 -3.45 0.42
CA LYS A 101 -1.70 -2.23 0.36
C LYS A 101 -1.01 -2.10 -1.00
N ASP A 102 -0.46 -3.19 -1.53
CA ASP A 102 0.22 -3.18 -2.83
C ASP A 102 -0.74 -2.81 -3.98
N GLN A 103 -1.96 -3.34 -3.96
CA GLN A 103 -2.99 -2.98 -4.93
C GLN A 103 -3.37 -1.49 -4.83
N ALA A 104 -3.57 -0.98 -3.62
CA ALA A 104 -3.88 0.43 -3.40
C ALA A 104 -2.76 1.36 -3.90
N ILE A 105 -1.51 1.00 -3.65
CA ILE A 105 -0.33 1.75 -4.13
C ILE A 105 -0.26 1.73 -5.67
N LEU A 106 -0.51 0.58 -6.28
CA LEU A 106 -0.53 0.46 -7.74
C LEU A 106 -1.60 1.37 -8.37
N GLU A 107 -2.83 1.31 -7.85
CA GLU A 107 -3.94 2.13 -8.33
C GLU A 107 -3.66 3.64 -8.14
N LEU A 108 -3.11 4.03 -6.99
CA LEU A 108 -2.73 5.42 -6.72
C LEU A 108 -1.61 5.89 -7.65
N SER A 109 -0.64 5.03 -7.94
CA SER A 109 0.47 5.34 -8.86
C SER A 109 -0.02 5.54 -10.29
N GLN A 110 -0.97 4.71 -10.74
CA GLN A 110 -1.62 4.87 -12.05
C GLN A 110 -2.38 6.20 -12.11
N LYS A 111 -3.12 6.54 -11.06
CA LYS A 111 -3.85 7.80 -10.97
C LYS A 111 -2.92 9.01 -11.04
N ALA A 112 -1.77 8.95 -10.37
CA ALA A 112 -0.75 10.01 -10.45
C ALA A 112 -0.21 10.18 -11.88
N GLN A 113 0.06 9.08 -12.59
CA GLN A 113 0.51 9.14 -13.99
C GLN A 113 -0.55 9.74 -14.92
N GLU A 114 -1.82 9.34 -14.77
CA GLU A 114 -2.94 9.90 -15.52
C GLU A 114 -3.06 11.41 -15.26
N ARG A 115 -2.94 11.84 -14.01
CA ARG A 115 -2.99 13.27 -13.66
C ARG A 115 -1.87 14.05 -14.30
N LYS A 116 -0.63 13.57 -14.24
CA LYS A 116 0.51 14.21 -14.90
C LYS A 116 0.29 14.34 -16.41
N ALA A 117 -0.21 13.31 -17.07
CA ALA A 117 -0.54 13.35 -18.48
C ALA A 117 -1.55 14.46 -18.80
N THR A 118 -2.60 14.60 -17.98
CA THR A 118 -3.59 15.67 -18.11
C THR A 118 -2.96 17.05 -17.89
N LEU A 119 -2.15 17.23 -16.85
CA LEU A 119 -1.49 18.49 -16.53
C LEU A 119 -0.53 18.94 -17.63
N ASN A 120 0.16 17.99 -18.27
CA ASN A 120 1.09 18.28 -19.37
C ASN A 120 0.38 18.79 -20.65
N GLN A 121 -0.94 18.61 -20.76
CA GLN A 121 -1.76 19.12 -21.86
C GLN A 121 -2.41 20.48 -21.54
N THR A 122 -2.11 21.09 -20.39
CA THR A 122 -2.68 22.38 -20.01
C THR A 122 -2.27 23.45 -21.02
N PRO A 123 -3.24 24.12 -21.69
CA PRO A 123 -2.93 25.15 -22.68
C PRO A 123 -2.32 26.39 -22.01
N ASP A 124 -1.47 27.11 -22.74
CA ASP A 124 -0.81 28.34 -22.31
C ASP A 124 0.13 28.21 -21.09
N ALA A 125 0.34 27.03 -20.57
CA ALA A 125 1.30 26.76 -19.51
C ALA A 125 2.71 26.63 -20.08
N THR A 126 3.70 27.12 -19.35
CA THR A 126 5.13 26.87 -19.64
C THR A 126 5.53 25.48 -19.14
N ASP A 127 6.67 24.96 -19.64
CA ASP A 127 7.21 23.69 -19.17
C ASP A 127 7.55 23.72 -17.68
N GLU A 128 8.06 24.86 -17.18
CA GLU A 128 8.36 25.06 -15.76
C GLU A 128 7.09 25.01 -14.89
N GLU A 129 6.00 25.62 -15.36
CA GLU A 129 4.70 25.59 -14.66
C GLU A 129 4.13 24.17 -14.62
N LYS A 130 4.21 23.43 -15.73
CA LYS A 130 3.81 22.01 -15.80
C LYS A 130 4.67 21.15 -14.89
N ASN A 131 5.99 21.34 -14.90
CA ASN A 131 6.93 20.60 -14.05
C ASN A 131 6.68 20.87 -12.56
N ALA A 132 6.36 22.10 -12.17
CA ALA A 132 5.98 22.44 -10.81
C ALA A 132 4.71 21.69 -10.35
N ALA A 133 3.70 21.60 -11.21
CA ALA A 133 2.49 20.84 -10.93
C ALA A 133 2.79 19.33 -10.85
N ASN A 134 3.60 18.77 -11.76
CA ASN A 134 4.02 17.37 -11.71
C ASN A 134 4.77 17.03 -10.41
N THR A 135 5.61 17.94 -9.91
CA THR A 135 6.31 17.77 -8.62
C THR A 135 5.32 17.70 -7.47
N LYS A 136 4.25 18.51 -7.48
CA LYS A 136 3.16 18.42 -6.49
C LYS A 136 2.44 17.07 -6.54
N VAL A 137 2.20 16.53 -7.75
CA VAL A 137 1.62 15.19 -7.91
C VAL A 137 2.54 14.12 -7.33
N ASP A 138 3.83 14.18 -7.58
CA ASP A 138 4.81 13.23 -7.03
C ASP A 138 4.86 13.29 -5.49
N GLN A 139 4.80 14.48 -4.92
CA GLN A 139 4.70 14.68 -3.47
C GLN A 139 3.43 14.06 -2.89
N ALA A 140 2.27 14.35 -3.50
CA ALA A 140 0.99 13.79 -3.06
C ALA A 140 0.96 12.26 -3.17
N LEU A 141 1.55 11.70 -4.22
CA LEU A 141 1.72 10.24 -4.39
C LEU A 141 2.56 9.66 -3.26
N ASN A 142 3.73 10.22 -2.98
CA ASN A 142 4.62 9.74 -1.91
C ASN A 142 3.94 9.81 -0.54
N ASP A 143 3.25 10.89 -0.23
CA ASP A 143 2.51 11.05 1.01
C ASP A 143 1.38 10.02 1.12
N GLY A 144 0.66 9.79 0.02
CA GLY A 144 -0.38 8.76 -0.07
C GLY A 144 0.15 7.35 0.16
N ILE A 145 1.28 7.00 -0.46
CA ILE A 145 1.95 5.71 -0.26
C ILE A 145 2.37 5.52 1.20
N GLN A 146 2.90 6.56 1.85
CA GLN A 146 3.25 6.48 3.26
C GLN A 146 2.02 6.26 4.15
N GLN A 147 0.90 6.93 3.87
CA GLN A 147 -0.35 6.72 4.61
C GLN A 147 -0.91 5.31 4.41
N ILE A 148 -0.89 4.79 3.18
CA ILE A 148 -1.29 3.41 2.88
C ILE A 148 -0.41 2.43 3.67
N ASN A 149 0.91 2.62 3.67
CA ASN A 149 1.83 1.74 4.40
C ASN A 149 1.62 1.77 5.93
N ARG A 150 1.21 2.91 6.49
CA ARG A 150 0.88 3.06 7.92
C ARG A 150 -0.50 2.52 8.29
N SER A 151 -1.37 2.31 7.33
CA SER A 151 -2.73 1.80 7.54
C SER A 151 -2.69 0.39 8.12
N THR A 152 -3.62 0.09 9.03
CA THR A 152 -3.69 -1.21 9.72
C THR A 152 -4.88 -2.05 9.28
N SER A 153 -5.97 -1.44 8.81
CA SER A 153 -7.17 -2.13 8.33
C SER A 153 -7.38 -1.91 6.83
N ASN A 154 -8.20 -2.75 6.20
CA ASN A 154 -8.63 -2.57 4.82
C ASN A 154 -9.32 -1.22 4.62
N ASN A 155 -10.16 -0.82 5.57
CA ASN A 155 -10.85 0.46 5.51
C ASN A 155 -9.89 1.65 5.58
N ASP A 156 -8.86 1.58 6.44
CA ASP A 156 -7.84 2.62 6.53
C ASP A 156 -7.05 2.74 5.21
N VAL A 157 -6.72 1.61 4.58
CA VAL A 157 -6.08 1.58 3.25
C VAL A 157 -6.95 2.26 2.20
N ASP A 158 -8.24 1.93 2.15
CA ASP A 158 -9.18 2.52 1.21
C ASP A 158 -9.34 4.02 1.43
N ASN A 159 -9.44 4.47 2.67
CA ASN A 159 -9.53 5.89 3.03
C ASN A 159 -8.25 6.65 2.65
N ALA A 160 -7.07 6.08 2.93
CA ALA A 160 -5.80 6.69 2.56
C ALA A 160 -5.67 6.84 1.04
N LYS A 161 -6.02 5.80 0.26
CA LYS A 161 -6.05 5.84 -1.20
C LYS A 161 -7.03 6.89 -1.73
N THR A 162 -8.24 6.94 -1.19
CA THR A 162 -9.28 7.91 -1.59
C THR A 162 -8.81 9.34 -1.33
N ASN A 163 -8.29 9.63 -0.15
CA ASN A 163 -7.81 10.97 0.21
C ASN A 163 -6.63 11.40 -0.67
N ALA A 164 -5.68 10.52 -0.92
CA ALA A 164 -4.55 10.80 -1.80
C ALA A 164 -4.99 11.02 -3.25
N THR A 165 -5.94 10.24 -3.74
CA THR A 165 -6.54 10.41 -5.08
C THR A 165 -7.19 11.79 -5.21
N GLN A 166 -7.97 12.22 -4.23
CA GLN A 166 -8.59 13.54 -4.22
C GLN A 166 -7.55 14.67 -4.21
N THR A 167 -6.50 14.52 -3.43
CA THR A 167 -5.39 15.49 -3.40
C THR A 167 -4.72 15.60 -4.78
N ILE A 168 -4.44 14.48 -5.43
CA ILE A 168 -3.86 14.43 -6.77
C ILE A 168 -4.80 15.06 -7.81
N ASP A 169 -6.09 14.73 -7.77
CA ASP A 169 -7.08 15.27 -8.71
C ASP A 169 -7.27 16.78 -8.59
N ASN A 170 -7.04 17.34 -7.42
CA ASN A 170 -7.17 18.79 -7.16
C ASN A 170 -5.91 19.60 -7.54
N ILE A 171 -4.82 18.94 -7.91
CA ILE A 171 -3.61 19.65 -8.38
C ILE A 171 -3.85 20.14 -9.80
N ASN A 172 -3.61 21.43 -10.03
CA ASN A 172 -3.70 22.09 -11.33
C ASN A 172 -2.39 22.81 -11.64
N VAL A 173 -2.18 23.13 -12.91
CA VAL A 173 -1.06 23.98 -13.33
C VAL A 173 -1.44 25.44 -13.05
N ASP A 174 -0.56 26.17 -12.38
CA ASP A 174 -0.69 27.63 -12.22
C ASP A 174 -0.20 28.30 -13.50
N VAL A 175 -1.13 28.68 -14.37
CA VAL A 175 -0.83 29.27 -15.68
C VAL A 175 -0.72 30.80 -15.54
N LEU A 176 0.47 31.35 -15.44
CA LEU A 176 0.72 32.75 -15.16
C LEU A 176 1.59 33.43 -16.22
N LYS A 177 2.65 32.79 -16.69
CA LYS A 177 3.71 33.42 -17.48
C LYS A 177 3.24 33.91 -18.85
N LYS A 178 2.63 33.05 -19.65
CA LYS A 178 2.16 33.45 -20.98
C LYS A 178 0.99 34.45 -20.91
N PRO A 179 -0.03 34.29 -20.04
CA PRO A 179 -1.06 35.32 -19.86
C PRO A 179 -0.50 36.69 -19.45
N GLN A 180 0.45 36.73 -18.51
CA GLN A 180 1.09 37.97 -18.10
C GLN A 180 1.87 38.65 -19.26
N ALA A 181 2.63 37.87 -20.01
CA ALA A 181 3.35 38.39 -21.18
C ALA A 181 2.40 38.95 -22.25
N LYS A 182 1.27 38.24 -22.51
CA LYS A 182 0.23 38.73 -23.43
C LYS A 182 -0.38 40.05 -22.95
N GLU A 183 -0.66 40.18 -21.65
CA GLU A 183 -1.21 41.39 -21.06
C GLU A 183 -0.23 42.55 -21.15
N GLU A 184 1.04 42.32 -20.85
CA GLU A 184 2.11 43.32 -20.96
C GLU A 184 2.27 43.81 -22.41
N ILE A 185 2.24 42.90 -23.41
CA ILE A 185 2.26 43.25 -24.82
C ILE A 185 1.02 44.08 -25.19
N ALA A 186 -0.17 43.68 -24.79
CA ALA A 186 -1.41 44.39 -25.05
C ALA A 186 -1.41 45.80 -24.46
N SER A 187 -0.88 45.98 -23.25
CA SER A 187 -0.71 47.27 -22.60
C SER A 187 0.27 48.17 -23.39
N LYS A 188 1.38 47.60 -23.82
CA LYS A 188 2.38 48.30 -24.62
C LYS A 188 1.82 48.73 -25.97
N VAL A 189 1.05 47.89 -26.63
CA VAL A 189 0.34 48.21 -27.88
C VAL A 189 -0.60 49.42 -27.68
N ASN A 190 -1.42 49.39 -26.62
CA ASN A 190 -2.36 50.48 -26.33
C ASN A 190 -1.62 51.81 -26.07
N ASP A 191 -0.52 51.78 -25.31
CA ASP A 191 0.28 52.96 -25.02
C ASP A 191 0.93 53.54 -26.31
N LYS A 192 1.46 52.68 -27.17
CA LYS A 192 2.09 53.10 -28.43
C LYS A 192 1.05 53.62 -29.43
N GLN A 193 -0.11 53.02 -29.54
CA GLN A 193 -1.19 53.54 -30.41
C GLN A 193 -1.67 54.92 -29.96
N ARG A 194 -1.75 55.13 -28.63
CA ARG A 194 -2.09 56.44 -28.05
C ARG A 194 -1.03 57.50 -28.35
N GLU A 195 0.25 57.15 -28.20
CA GLU A 195 1.37 58.00 -28.54
C GLU A 195 1.35 58.42 -30.02
N ILE A 196 1.14 57.45 -30.94
CA ILE A 196 1.05 57.71 -32.39
C ILE A 196 -0.17 58.63 -32.71
N THR A 197 -1.32 58.36 -32.11
CA THR A 197 -2.52 59.15 -32.33
C THR A 197 -2.36 60.62 -31.89
N ASN A 198 -1.63 60.82 -30.78
CA ASN A 198 -1.40 62.15 -30.20
C ASN A 198 -0.20 62.90 -30.84
N ASP A 199 0.56 62.28 -31.71
CA ASP A 199 1.66 62.95 -32.43
C ASP A 199 1.10 64.03 -33.33
N ASN A 200 1.60 65.28 -33.17
CA ASN A 200 1.11 66.43 -33.93
C ASN A 200 1.82 66.64 -35.26
N GLU A 201 2.95 65.95 -35.48
CA GLU A 201 3.78 66.08 -36.66
C GLU A 201 3.43 65.06 -37.77
N GLY A 202 2.82 63.94 -37.41
CA GLY A 202 2.44 62.86 -38.32
C GLY A 202 1.16 63.14 -39.10
N THR A 203 1.15 62.84 -40.40
CA THR A 203 -0.10 62.83 -41.22
C THR A 203 -0.99 61.66 -40.86
N THR A 204 -2.25 61.66 -41.23
CA THR A 204 -3.20 60.58 -41.03
C THR A 204 -2.69 59.26 -41.61
N GLU A 205 -2.14 59.28 -42.80
CA GLU A 205 -1.61 58.09 -43.50
C GLU A 205 -0.38 57.55 -42.83
N GLU A 206 0.52 58.43 -42.36
CA GLU A 206 1.73 58.05 -41.61
C GLU A 206 1.38 57.43 -40.28
N LYS A 207 0.41 57.97 -39.54
CA LYS A 207 -0.13 57.41 -38.30
C LYS A 207 -0.75 56.04 -38.52
N GLN A 208 -1.57 55.90 -39.55
CA GLN A 208 -2.19 54.63 -39.88
C GLN A 208 -1.16 53.54 -40.21
N SER A 209 -0.15 53.87 -40.99
CA SER A 209 0.95 52.96 -41.30
C SER A 209 1.72 52.53 -40.05
N ALA A 210 1.96 53.47 -39.14
CA ALA A 210 2.62 53.14 -37.84
C ALA A 210 1.75 52.24 -36.95
N ILE A 211 0.44 52.48 -36.89
CA ILE A 211 -0.49 51.63 -36.13
C ILE A 211 -0.56 50.20 -36.72
N GLU A 212 -0.56 50.07 -38.05
CA GLU A 212 -0.51 48.75 -38.71
C GLU A 212 0.76 47.99 -38.36
N SER A 213 1.92 48.66 -38.28
CA SER A 213 3.18 48.07 -37.85
C SER A 213 3.13 47.59 -36.39
N VAL A 214 2.49 48.36 -35.51
CA VAL A 214 2.28 47.95 -34.10
C VAL A 214 1.38 46.70 -33.99
N ASN A 215 0.30 46.67 -34.78
CA ASN A 215 -0.61 45.54 -34.82
C ASN A 215 0.04 44.26 -35.37
N GLN A 216 0.92 44.36 -36.36
CA GLN A 216 1.69 43.25 -36.88
C GLN A 216 2.66 42.71 -35.82
N ALA A 217 3.37 43.57 -35.12
CA ALA A 217 4.30 43.17 -34.05
C ALA A 217 3.61 42.48 -32.87
N LYS A 218 2.32 42.78 -32.62
CA LYS A 218 1.51 42.10 -31.60
C LYS A 218 1.27 40.63 -31.90
N VAL A 219 1.22 40.27 -33.19
CA VAL A 219 0.85 38.89 -33.63
C VAL A 219 2.07 37.94 -33.58
N GLU A 220 3.27 38.44 -33.68
CA GLU A 220 4.52 37.66 -33.59
C GLU A 220 4.79 37.24 -32.13
#